data_3870f175593b70daa8cf725a69c355c5
#
_entry.id   3870f175593b70daa8cf725a69c355c5
#
_cell.length_a   1.000
_cell.length_b   1.000
_cell.length_c   1.000
_cell.angle_alpha   90.00
_cell.angle_beta   90.00
_cell.angle_gamma   90.00
#
_symmetry.space_group_name_H-M   'P 1'
#
loop_
_entity.id
_entity.type
_entity.pdbx_description
1 polymer ?
#
loop_
_entity_poly.entity_id
_entity_poly.type
_entity_poly.pdbx_seq_one_letter_code
_entity_poly.pdbx_strand_id
1 'polypeptide(L)'
;MAVIHGKDSATPDEVVPCPGRDHEVRKGDWTAMIGSADELAARGIRTPRPASTRSRQPWMRRVTDAARAMRDDVNPMLFPAMALALTLLLASTVVVHFSYTKPRLSWLDAMYFTAETITTVGYGEFTFLHQSAWLRIFSVGLMFAGVTTTALLVAFLADLLLSRRFLQSAGVRRARHLRNHIIVVGLGSFGSRVVGDLTAAGYDVAVIERDENNRFLSTADELDVPVIFGDATLRQTLEAARVDRARAVAVLTQDDMVNIETGIVLREMLGPRVMPEVNRPDVPIVLRIYDRTLGDAVAKRFGFENVRSTVDLAAPWFIGAAMGLQVLGTFSVGQRSFMVGAMHVAAGSELDGLRMFEMSTQTRVIAITRRDTPVELHPRRDAWLRGGDTVYLVGPYRELLETLRKGQPPQEPSVKDERPADRAAT
;
A
#
# COMPACT_ATOMS: atom_id res chain seq x y z
N MET A 1 22.73 -6.77 -17.86
CA MET A 1 22.75 -5.36 -18.29
C MET A 1 21.78 -5.19 -19.45
N ALA A 2 21.12 -4.03 -19.51
CA ALA A 2 20.31 -3.64 -20.64
C ALA A 2 20.47 -2.12 -20.84
N VAL A 3 20.28 -1.65 -22.07
CA VAL A 3 20.24 -0.22 -22.41
C VAL A 3 18.83 0.09 -22.92
N ILE A 4 18.26 1.18 -22.45
CA ILE A 4 17.00 1.73 -22.94
C ILE A 4 17.36 3.02 -23.68
N HIS A 5 17.00 3.09 -24.94
CA HIS A 5 17.32 4.26 -25.75
C HIS A 5 16.52 5.48 -25.28
N GLY A 6 17.20 6.62 -25.18
CA GLY A 6 16.60 7.89 -24.79
C GLY A 6 15.63 8.45 -25.83
N LYS A 7 14.88 9.47 -25.43
CA LYS A 7 13.85 10.13 -26.29
C LYS A 7 14.39 10.70 -27.59
N ASP A 8 15.67 11.05 -27.62
CA ASP A 8 16.36 11.63 -28.78
C ASP A 8 16.98 10.56 -29.72
N SER A 9 16.76 9.29 -29.44
CA SER A 9 17.21 8.17 -30.26
C SER A 9 16.30 7.95 -31.47
N ALA A 10 16.83 7.32 -32.52
CA ALA A 10 16.06 6.88 -33.69
C ALA A 10 14.95 5.85 -33.30
N THR A 11 15.17 5.12 -32.22
CA THR A 11 14.23 4.14 -31.64
C THR A 11 14.04 4.45 -30.15
N PRO A 12 13.22 5.47 -29.80
CA PRO A 12 12.98 5.84 -28.41
C PRO A 12 12.35 4.68 -27.63
N ASP A 13 12.74 4.52 -26.36
CA ASP A 13 12.27 3.50 -25.42
C ASP A 13 12.54 2.04 -25.86
N GLU A 14 13.33 1.82 -26.92
CA GLU A 14 13.77 0.48 -27.28
C GLU A 14 14.74 -0.06 -26.22
N VAL A 15 14.46 -1.29 -25.76
CA VAL A 15 15.30 -2.00 -24.79
C VAL A 15 16.25 -2.93 -25.53
N VAL A 16 17.54 -2.66 -25.45
CA VAL A 16 18.60 -3.54 -25.94
C VAL A 16 19.08 -4.42 -24.79
N PRO A 17 18.71 -5.71 -24.76
CA PRO A 17 19.15 -6.62 -23.72
C PRO A 17 20.60 -7.04 -23.95
N CYS A 18 21.34 -7.21 -22.86
CA CYS A 18 22.73 -7.70 -22.86
C CYS A 18 23.61 -7.07 -23.94
N PRO A 19 23.71 -5.72 -24.05
CA PRO A 19 24.43 -5.05 -25.11
C PRO A 19 25.87 -5.53 -25.19
N GLY A 20 26.40 -5.62 -26.42
CA GLY A 20 27.81 -5.97 -26.68
C GLY A 20 28.75 -4.92 -26.12
N ARG A 21 30.09 -5.22 -26.12
CA ARG A 21 31.09 -4.26 -25.67
C ARG A 21 31.20 -3.03 -26.58
N ASP A 22 30.80 -3.20 -27.83
CA ASP A 22 30.87 -2.15 -28.87
C ASP A 22 29.57 -1.35 -28.96
N HIS A 23 28.61 -1.60 -28.08
CA HIS A 23 27.36 -0.84 -28.02
C HIS A 23 27.60 0.53 -27.38
N GLU A 24 27.44 1.59 -28.18
CA GLU A 24 27.59 2.96 -27.72
C GLU A 24 26.37 3.41 -26.91
N VAL A 25 26.59 3.83 -25.67
CA VAL A 25 25.57 4.45 -24.81
C VAL A 25 25.63 5.96 -25.04
N ARG A 26 24.52 6.54 -25.47
CA ARG A 26 24.39 7.97 -25.76
C ARG A 26 23.88 8.77 -24.59
N LYS A 27 24.10 10.06 -24.61
CA LYS A 27 23.54 10.98 -23.62
C LYS A 27 22.02 10.93 -23.72
N GLY A 28 21.34 10.62 -22.59
CA GLY A 28 19.88 10.44 -22.54
C GLY A 28 19.43 8.99 -22.48
N ASP A 29 20.33 8.02 -22.75
CA ASP A 29 20.02 6.60 -22.58
C ASP A 29 20.01 6.19 -21.12
N TRP A 30 19.17 5.23 -20.79
CA TRP A 30 19.13 4.61 -19.47
C TRP A 30 19.84 3.26 -19.49
N THR A 31 20.62 2.99 -18.47
CA THR A 31 21.32 1.71 -18.34
C THR A 31 20.83 0.95 -17.11
N ALA A 32 20.39 -0.30 -17.30
CA ALA A 32 20.11 -1.22 -16.21
C ALA A 32 21.35 -2.09 -15.94
N MET A 33 21.85 -2.06 -14.71
CA MET A 33 23.03 -2.81 -14.29
C MET A 33 22.69 -3.76 -13.17
N ILE A 34 23.33 -4.93 -13.15
CA ILE A 34 23.26 -5.91 -12.07
C ILE A 34 24.66 -6.05 -11.49
N GLY A 35 24.78 -5.89 -10.19
CA GLY A 35 26.05 -6.02 -9.48
C GLY A 35 25.84 -6.02 -7.98
N SER A 36 26.87 -6.35 -7.20
CA SER A 36 26.84 -6.18 -5.76
C SER A 36 26.77 -4.69 -5.38
N ALA A 37 26.19 -4.39 -4.22
CA ALA A 37 26.07 -3.00 -3.75
C ALA A 37 27.42 -2.29 -3.68
N ASP A 38 28.49 -3.03 -3.30
CA ASP A 38 29.84 -2.50 -3.16
C ASP A 38 30.49 -2.23 -4.52
N GLU A 39 30.26 -3.09 -5.52
CA GLU A 39 30.75 -2.87 -6.88
C GLU A 39 30.07 -1.69 -7.58
N LEU A 40 28.77 -1.54 -7.36
CA LEU A 40 28.00 -0.40 -7.88
C LEU A 40 28.45 0.91 -7.21
N ALA A 41 28.66 0.89 -5.90
CA ALA A 41 29.16 2.03 -5.14
C ALA A 41 30.58 2.43 -5.56
N ALA A 42 31.47 1.47 -5.80
CA ALA A 42 32.83 1.71 -6.30
C ALA A 42 32.85 2.39 -7.66
N ARG A 43 31.80 2.24 -8.45
CA ARG A 43 31.61 2.91 -9.76
C ARG A 43 30.78 4.20 -9.68
N GLY A 44 30.55 4.73 -8.47
CA GLY A 44 29.81 5.98 -8.26
C GLY A 44 28.27 5.84 -8.36
N ILE A 45 27.75 4.63 -8.53
CA ILE A 45 26.30 4.37 -8.59
C ILE A 45 25.78 4.22 -7.17
N ARG A 46 25.19 5.30 -6.64
CA ARG A 46 24.59 5.28 -5.30
C ARG A 46 23.18 4.71 -5.37
N THR A 47 22.92 3.61 -4.68
CA THR A 47 21.56 3.17 -4.41
C THR A 47 20.93 4.15 -3.41
N PRO A 48 19.75 4.72 -3.71
CA PRO A 48 19.06 5.58 -2.74
C PRO A 48 18.76 4.77 -1.48
N ARG A 49 19.39 5.09 -0.35
CA ARG A 49 18.96 4.58 0.95
C ARG A 49 17.66 5.30 1.31
N PRO A 50 16.63 4.59 1.73
CA PRO A 50 15.46 5.23 2.29
C PRO A 50 15.91 6.06 3.49
N ALA A 51 15.67 7.36 3.44
CA ALA A 51 15.84 8.20 4.62
C ALA A 51 14.80 7.73 5.64
N SER A 52 15.23 7.15 6.75
CA SER A 52 14.34 6.79 7.84
C SER A 52 13.79 8.08 8.45
N THR A 53 12.62 8.48 8.02
CA THR A 53 11.91 9.66 8.51
C THR A 53 10.99 9.35 9.68
N ARG A 54 11.24 8.28 10.43
CA ARG A 54 10.54 8.08 11.71
C ARG A 54 11.00 9.14 12.71
N SER A 55 10.55 10.36 12.50
CA SER A 55 10.58 11.43 13.49
C SER A 55 9.63 11.03 14.62
N ARG A 56 10.19 10.53 15.72
CA ARG A 56 9.44 10.37 16.96
C ARG A 56 8.96 11.76 17.40
N GLN A 57 7.73 12.08 17.07
CA GLN A 57 7.10 13.30 17.57
C GLN A 57 7.03 13.24 19.10
N PRO A 58 7.34 14.36 19.80
CA PRO A 58 7.26 14.41 21.26
C PRO A 58 5.83 14.12 21.71
N TRP A 59 5.70 13.31 22.77
CA TRP A 59 4.42 12.82 23.30
C TRP A 59 3.40 13.92 23.61
N MET A 60 3.87 15.12 24.01
CA MET A 60 2.99 16.29 24.25
C MET A 60 2.24 16.75 23.00
N ARG A 61 2.88 16.72 21.81
CA ARG A 61 2.17 16.99 20.54
C ARG A 61 1.12 15.93 20.23
N ARG A 62 1.40 14.66 20.56
CA ARG A 62 0.41 13.57 20.40
C ARG A 62 -0.81 13.80 21.28
N VAL A 63 -0.63 14.27 22.52
CA VAL A 63 -1.73 14.55 23.45
C VAL A 63 -2.54 15.78 22.99
N THR A 64 -1.89 16.86 22.57
CA THR A 64 -2.60 18.05 22.08
C THR A 64 -3.32 17.80 20.76
N ASP A 65 -2.72 17.00 19.88
CA ASP A 65 -3.33 16.62 18.61
C ASP A 65 -4.47 15.61 18.82
N ALA A 66 -4.35 14.70 19.78
CA ALA A 66 -5.44 13.81 20.20
C ALA A 66 -6.62 14.59 20.83
N ALA A 67 -6.33 15.58 21.66
CA ALA A 67 -7.37 16.43 22.26
C ALA A 67 -8.10 17.30 21.22
N ARG A 68 -7.37 17.88 20.27
CA ARG A 68 -7.99 18.63 19.15
C ARG A 68 -8.80 17.69 18.23
N ALA A 69 -8.25 16.55 17.95
CA ALA A 69 -8.89 15.52 17.15
C ALA A 69 -10.19 15.01 17.80
N MET A 70 -10.17 14.81 19.12
CA MET A 70 -11.35 14.41 19.88
C MET A 70 -12.43 15.49 19.85
N ARG A 71 -12.05 16.77 19.84
CA ARG A 71 -12.98 17.91 19.70
C ARG A 71 -13.65 17.95 18.31
N ASP A 72 -12.90 17.60 17.25
CA ASP A 72 -13.40 17.66 15.87
C ASP A 72 -14.32 16.48 15.52
N ASP A 73 -14.28 15.36 16.29
CA ASP A 73 -15.08 14.16 16.05
C ASP A 73 -16.34 14.04 16.90
N VAL A 74 -16.39 14.80 17.99
CA VAL A 74 -17.56 14.85 18.87
C VAL A 74 -18.68 15.61 18.16
N ASN A 75 -19.89 15.04 18.19
CA ASN A 75 -21.07 15.74 17.68
C ASN A 75 -21.16 17.14 18.28
N PRO A 76 -21.16 18.21 17.46
CA PRO A 76 -21.11 19.58 17.96
C PRO A 76 -22.26 19.91 18.92
N MET A 77 -23.36 19.16 18.89
CA MET A 77 -24.50 19.29 19.80
C MET A 77 -24.22 18.76 21.22
N LEU A 78 -23.15 17.99 21.45
CA LEU A 78 -22.80 17.54 22.80
C LEU A 78 -22.38 18.70 23.71
N PHE A 79 -21.62 19.69 23.17
CA PHE A 79 -21.16 20.81 23.96
C PHE A 79 -22.33 21.70 24.48
N PRO A 80 -23.31 22.10 23.65
CA PRO A 80 -24.49 22.83 24.16
C PRO A 80 -25.34 21.95 25.09
N ALA A 81 -25.44 20.63 24.88
CA ALA A 81 -26.15 19.75 25.80
C ALA A 81 -25.47 19.67 27.17
N MET A 82 -24.14 19.57 27.23
CA MET A 82 -23.37 19.63 28.48
C MET A 82 -23.50 21.00 29.15
N ALA A 83 -23.45 22.08 28.38
CA ALA A 83 -23.65 23.41 28.91
C ALA A 83 -25.06 23.61 29.50
N LEU A 84 -26.07 23.06 28.83
CA LEU A 84 -27.46 23.06 29.34
C LEU A 84 -27.57 22.26 30.65
N ALA A 85 -26.97 21.08 30.72
CA ALA A 85 -26.96 20.24 31.94
C ALA A 85 -26.30 20.96 33.11
N LEU A 86 -25.13 21.58 32.85
CA LEU A 86 -24.40 22.34 33.87
C LEU A 86 -25.19 23.61 34.32
N THR A 87 -25.79 24.32 33.37
CA THR A 87 -26.63 25.49 33.66
C THR A 87 -27.84 25.09 34.48
N LEU A 88 -28.50 23.98 34.12
CA LEU A 88 -29.63 23.42 34.85
C LEU A 88 -29.24 23.08 36.31
N LEU A 89 -28.09 22.39 36.47
CA LEU A 89 -27.57 22.05 37.80
C LEU A 89 -27.27 23.28 38.63
N LEU A 90 -26.51 24.24 38.11
CA LEU A 90 -26.11 25.46 38.85
C LEU A 90 -27.29 26.37 39.17
N ALA A 91 -28.14 26.64 38.16
CA ALA A 91 -29.31 27.48 38.36
C ALA A 91 -30.30 26.90 39.39
N SER A 92 -30.55 25.55 39.27
CA SER A 92 -31.43 24.88 40.22
C SER A 92 -30.84 24.81 41.63
N THR A 93 -29.51 24.63 41.77
CA THR A 93 -28.82 24.70 43.05
C THR A 93 -29.03 26.07 43.73
N VAL A 94 -28.91 27.17 42.97
CA VAL A 94 -29.15 28.51 43.47
C VAL A 94 -30.58 28.66 43.91
N VAL A 95 -31.55 28.25 43.09
CA VAL A 95 -32.98 28.32 43.43
C VAL A 95 -33.28 27.53 44.69
N VAL A 96 -32.80 26.31 44.81
CA VAL A 96 -33.02 25.42 45.98
C VAL A 96 -32.36 26.03 47.21
N HIS A 97 -31.12 26.51 47.15
CA HIS A 97 -30.40 27.10 48.29
C HIS A 97 -31.16 28.27 48.91
N PHE A 98 -31.69 29.21 48.07
CA PHE A 98 -32.37 30.37 48.56
C PHE A 98 -33.85 30.16 48.91
N SER A 99 -34.51 29.20 48.29
CA SER A 99 -35.94 29.00 48.38
C SER A 99 -36.37 27.83 49.29
N TYR A 100 -35.45 26.93 49.59
CA TYR A 100 -35.72 25.81 50.51
C TYR A 100 -35.56 26.31 51.96
N THR A 101 -36.66 26.27 52.74
CA THR A 101 -36.70 26.97 54.02
C THR A 101 -36.73 26.07 55.25
N LYS A 102 -37.11 24.76 55.10
CA LYS A 102 -37.24 23.86 56.26
C LYS A 102 -36.70 22.45 55.92
N PRO A 103 -35.46 22.10 56.39
CA PRO A 103 -34.41 22.93 56.97
C PRO A 103 -33.76 23.84 55.92
N ARG A 104 -33.00 24.87 56.31
CA ARG A 104 -32.17 25.63 55.37
C ARG A 104 -31.02 24.75 54.90
N LEU A 105 -30.87 24.59 53.59
CA LEU A 105 -29.81 23.79 52.97
C LEU A 105 -28.51 24.60 52.81
N SER A 106 -27.39 24.00 53.14
CA SER A 106 -26.08 24.56 52.76
C SER A 106 -25.93 24.54 51.21
N TRP A 107 -24.95 25.24 50.71
CA TRP A 107 -24.65 25.15 49.26
C TRP A 107 -24.36 23.74 48.78
N LEU A 108 -23.64 22.96 49.60
CA LEU A 108 -23.32 21.58 49.29
C LEU A 108 -24.56 20.69 49.27
N ASP A 109 -25.42 20.84 50.29
CA ASP A 109 -26.68 20.08 50.37
C ASP A 109 -27.65 20.43 49.26
N ALA A 110 -27.73 21.72 48.88
CA ALA A 110 -28.53 22.16 47.74
C ALA A 110 -28.04 21.61 46.42
N MET A 111 -26.74 21.56 46.21
CA MET A 111 -26.12 20.97 45.01
C MET A 111 -26.33 19.47 44.97
N TYR A 112 -26.14 18.77 46.10
CA TYR A 112 -26.37 17.35 46.24
C TYR A 112 -27.84 16.98 45.93
N PHE A 113 -28.79 17.68 46.56
CA PHE A 113 -30.23 17.48 46.33
C PHE A 113 -30.64 17.79 44.87
N THR A 114 -30.07 18.80 44.25
CA THR A 114 -30.34 19.09 42.85
C THR A 114 -29.75 18.05 41.93
N ALA A 115 -28.54 17.59 42.20
CA ALA A 115 -27.89 16.55 41.43
C ALA A 115 -28.64 15.21 41.49
N GLU A 116 -29.05 14.76 42.66
CA GLU A 116 -29.85 13.52 42.84
C GLU A 116 -31.22 13.59 42.16
N THR A 117 -31.82 14.79 42.15
CA THR A 117 -33.09 15.05 41.45
C THR A 117 -32.95 15.00 39.93
N ILE A 118 -31.90 15.67 39.38
CA ILE A 118 -31.63 15.68 37.94
C ILE A 118 -31.24 14.29 37.44
N THR A 119 -30.40 13.56 38.20
CA THR A 119 -29.95 12.21 37.84
C THR A 119 -31.00 11.12 38.15
N THR A 120 -32.13 11.51 38.71
CA THR A 120 -33.25 10.59 39.10
C THR A 120 -32.87 9.54 40.16
N VAL A 121 -31.81 9.76 40.93
CA VAL A 121 -31.40 8.84 42.02
C VAL A 121 -32.31 8.93 43.19
N GLY A 122 -32.58 10.14 43.74
CA GLY A 122 -33.58 10.45 44.73
C GLY A 122 -33.51 9.56 45.99
N TYR A 123 -32.43 9.69 46.78
CA TYR A 123 -32.31 8.89 48.05
C TYR A 123 -33.38 9.21 49.07
N GLY A 124 -34.03 10.40 48.98
CA GLY A 124 -35.18 10.75 49.83
C GLY A 124 -34.80 11.43 51.12
N GLU A 125 -33.54 11.82 51.35
CA GLU A 125 -33.10 12.56 52.54
C GLU A 125 -33.69 13.97 52.57
N PHE A 126 -33.85 14.60 51.38
CA PHE A 126 -34.51 15.86 51.17
C PHE A 126 -35.77 15.68 50.34
N THR A 127 -36.82 16.48 50.65
CA THR A 127 -38.11 16.34 49.92
C THR A 127 -38.78 17.70 49.75
N PHE A 128 -39.41 17.95 48.60
CA PHE A 128 -40.22 19.12 48.35
C PHE A 128 -41.60 19.12 49.01
N LEU A 129 -41.99 18.02 49.69
CA LEU A 129 -43.37 17.81 50.21
C LEU A 129 -43.83 18.95 51.12
N HIS A 130 -42.96 19.45 51.98
CA HIS A 130 -43.28 20.49 52.99
C HIS A 130 -42.87 21.89 52.56
N GLN A 131 -42.46 22.09 51.28
CA GLN A 131 -42.05 23.36 50.72
C GLN A 131 -43.25 24.15 50.12
N SER A 132 -43.01 25.42 49.77
CA SER A 132 -44.00 26.25 49.10
C SER A 132 -44.52 25.69 47.80
N ALA A 133 -45.76 25.98 47.44
CA ALA A 133 -46.39 25.43 46.24
C ALA A 133 -45.60 25.70 44.95
N TRP A 134 -45.05 26.87 44.81
CA TRP A 134 -44.25 27.23 43.63
C TRP A 134 -42.96 26.40 43.53
N LEU A 135 -42.30 26.12 44.68
CA LEU A 135 -41.09 25.28 44.69
C LEU A 135 -41.40 23.80 44.33
N ARG A 136 -42.60 23.33 44.70
CA ARG A 136 -43.09 22.01 44.31
C ARG A 136 -43.37 21.94 42.81
N ILE A 137 -43.96 23.01 42.22
CA ILE A 137 -44.14 23.10 40.75
C ILE A 137 -42.78 23.19 40.06
N PHE A 138 -41.85 23.97 40.56
CA PHE A 138 -40.47 24.06 40.10
C PHE A 138 -39.79 22.68 40.10
N SER A 139 -39.95 21.88 41.18
CA SER A 139 -39.37 20.54 41.28
C SER A 139 -39.88 19.61 40.20
N VAL A 140 -41.19 19.65 39.85
CA VAL A 140 -41.74 18.88 38.76
C VAL A 140 -41.09 19.26 37.43
N GLY A 141 -40.96 20.56 37.16
CA GLY A 141 -40.23 21.02 35.95
C GLY A 141 -38.76 20.59 35.92
N LEU A 142 -38.10 20.63 37.10
CA LEU A 142 -36.73 20.17 37.25
C LEU A 142 -36.58 18.67 36.96
N MET A 143 -37.52 17.82 37.44
CA MET A 143 -37.53 16.38 37.16
C MET A 143 -37.61 16.11 35.65
N PHE A 144 -38.58 16.73 34.95
CA PHE A 144 -38.71 16.54 33.50
C PHE A 144 -37.49 17.05 32.75
N ALA A 145 -36.99 18.25 33.09
CA ALA A 145 -35.79 18.80 32.49
C ALA A 145 -34.54 17.90 32.73
N GLY A 146 -34.43 17.36 33.96
CA GLY A 146 -33.38 16.45 34.36
C GLY A 146 -33.39 15.15 33.56
N VAL A 147 -34.52 14.48 33.49
CA VAL A 147 -34.69 13.23 32.71
C VAL A 147 -34.34 13.46 31.23
N THR A 148 -34.89 14.55 30.66
CA THR A 148 -34.63 14.88 29.23
C THR A 148 -33.16 15.15 28.97
N THR A 149 -32.53 15.92 29.85
CA THR A 149 -31.08 16.26 29.70
C THR A 149 -30.20 15.02 29.86
N THR A 150 -30.49 14.16 30.85
CA THR A 150 -29.75 12.91 31.06
C THR A 150 -29.93 11.94 29.89
N ALA A 151 -31.16 11.76 29.39
CA ALA A 151 -31.43 10.94 28.21
C ALA A 151 -30.67 11.45 26.97
N LEU A 152 -30.63 12.77 26.75
CA LEU A 152 -29.90 13.39 25.65
C LEU A 152 -28.40 13.15 25.78
N LEU A 153 -27.81 13.29 26.97
CA LEU A 153 -26.38 13.03 27.21
C LEU A 153 -26.04 11.55 26.98
N VAL A 154 -26.90 10.61 27.45
CA VAL A 154 -26.71 9.18 27.20
C VAL A 154 -26.81 8.85 25.70
N ALA A 155 -27.76 9.45 24.98
CA ALA A 155 -27.88 9.28 23.54
C ALA A 155 -26.62 9.76 22.79
N PHE A 156 -26.05 10.93 23.15
CA PHE A 156 -24.79 11.40 22.57
C PHE A 156 -23.60 10.51 22.94
N LEU A 157 -23.55 9.98 24.16
CA LEU A 157 -22.50 9.06 24.57
C LEU A 157 -22.61 7.72 23.81
N ALA A 158 -23.82 7.22 23.63
CA ALA A 158 -24.08 6.03 22.82
C ALA A 158 -23.70 6.28 21.34
N ASP A 159 -24.06 7.42 20.76
CA ASP A 159 -23.63 7.82 19.42
C ASP A 159 -22.10 7.86 19.29
N LEU A 160 -21.41 8.39 20.31
CA LEU A 160 -19.95 8.42 20.36
C LEU A 160 -19.35 7.00 20.40
N LEU A 161 -19.91 6.10 21.24
CA LEU A 161 -19.39 4.74 21.40
C LEU A 161 -19.74 3.82 20.22
N LEU A 162 -20.92 3.99 19.63
CA LEU A 162 -21.42 3.17 18.53
C LEU A 162 -20.99 3.72 17.15
N SER A 163 -20.46 4.94 17.08
CA SER A 163 -20.17 5.54 15.79
C SER A 163 -18.97 4.86 15.14
N ARG A 164 -19.24 4.08 14.08
CA ARG A 164 -18.25 3.58 13.12
C ARG A 164 -17.38 4.70 12.54
N ARG A 165 -17.82 5.95 12.65
CA ARG A 165 -17.06 7.17 12.32
C ARG A 165 -15.75 7.28 13.09
N PHE A 166 -15.64 6.64 14.25
CA PHE A 166 -14.42 6.69 15.07
C PHE A 166 -13.25 5.99 14.38
N LEU A 167 -13.48 4.85 13.75
CA LEU A 167 -12.45 4.11 12.99
C LEU A 167 -12.08 4.84 11.69
N GLN A 168 -13.08 5.37 10.97
CA GLN A 168 -12.86 6.14 9.74
C GLN A 168 -12.06 7.41 10.00
N SER A 169 -12.40 8.14 11.06
CA SER A 169 -11.72 9.40 11.43
C SER A 169 -10.30 9.17 11.94
N ALA A 170 -10.02 8.03 12.60
CA ALA A 170 -8.70 7.74 13.16
C ALA A 170 -7.62 7.60 12.07
N GLY A 171 -7.92 6.89 10.97
CA GLY A 171 -7.01 6.74 9.84
C GLY A 171 -6.71 8.07 9.14
N VAL A 172 -7.76 8.85 8.85
CA VAL A 172 -7.64 10.18 8.23
C VAL A 172 -6.82 11.14 9.09
N ARG A 173 -7.02 11.12 10.42
CA ARG A 173 -6.26 11.97 11.35
C ARG A 173 -4.78 11.64 11.37
N ARG A 174 -4.45 10.35 11.39
CA ARG A 174 -3.06 9.90 11.35
C ARG A 174 -2.40 10.24 10.02
N ALA A 175 -3.13 10.10 8.90
CA ALA A 175 -2.66 10.44 7.57
C ALA A 175 -2.42 11.95 7.38
N ARG A 176 -3.16 12.84 8.05
CA ARG A 176 -2.99 14.31 7.97
C ARG A 176 -1.58 14.79 8.31
N HIS A 177 -0.85 14.05 9.14
CA HIS A 177 0.50 14.41 9.58
C HIS A 177 1.60 13.80 8.71
N LEU A 178 1.25 12.90 7.81
CA LEU A 178 2.21 12.25 6.93
C LEU A 178 2.69 13.22 5.83
N ARG A 179 3.97 13.11 5.52
CA ARG A 179 4.64 13.82 4.43
C ARG A 179 5.67 12.89 3.80
N ASN A 180 5.84 12.97 2.49
CA ASN A 180 6.77 12.11 1.76
C ASN A 180 6.50 10.60 1.99
N HIS A 181 5.23 10.28 2.25
CA HIS A 181 4.73 8.93 2.49
C HIS A 181 4.29 8.27 1.17
N ILE A 182 4.15 6.96 1.20
CA ILE A 182 3.63 6.17 0.07
C ILE A 182 2.17 5.81 0.36
N ILE A 183 1.30 6.08 -0.59
CA ILE A 183 -0.11 5.69 -0.50
C ILE A 183 -0.30 4.37 -1.23
N VAL A 184 -0.88 3.39 -0.55
CA VAL A 184 -1.27 2.10 -1.14
C VAL A 184 -2.79 2.03 -1.18
N VAL A 185 -3.36 1.91 -2.37
CA VAL A 185 -4.79 1.74 -2.59
C VAL A 185 -5.11 0.26 -2.76
N GLY A 186 -5.93 -0.26 -1.86
CA GLY A 186 -6.31 -1.67 -1.79
C GLY A 186 -5.44 -2.48 -0.82
N LEU A 187 -6.06 -3.02 0.23
CA LEU A 187 -5.42 -3.84 1.27
C LEU A 187 -5.74 -5.33 1.09
N GLY A 188 -5.65 -5.83 -0.13
CA GLY A 188 -5.72 -7.28 -0.41
C GLY A 188 -4.42 -8.00 -0.03
N SER A 189 -4.31 -9.30 -0.37
CA SER A 189 -3.10 -10.09 -0.11
C SER A 189 -1.83 -9.47 -0.72
N PHE A 190 -1.94 -8.87 -1.91
CA PHE A 190 -0.83 -8.20 -2.56
C PHE A 190 -0.53 -6.85 -1.92
N GLY A 191 -1.56 -6.03 -1.66
CA GLY A 191 -1.40 -4.72 -1.01
C GLY A 191 -0.83 -4.83 0.40
N SER A 192 -1.30 -5.77 1.22
CA SER A 192 -0.79 -6.00 2.57
C SER A 192 0.69 -6.39 2.57
N ARG A 193 1.11 -7.22 1.60
CA ARG A 193 2.53 -7.56 1.42
C ARG A 193 3.37 -6.34 1.06
N VAL A 194 2.91 -5.53 0.09
CA VAL A 194 3.61 -4.30 -0.31
C VAL A 194 3.70 -3.32 0.86
N VAL A 195 2.64 -3.15 1.65
CA VAL A 195 2.64 -2.33 2.86
C VAL A 195 3.69 -2.81 3.86
N GLY A 196 3.74 -4.14 4.12
CA GLY A 196 4.72 -4.73 5.02
C GLY A 196 6.17 -4.48 4.57
N ASP A 197 6.47 -4.74 3.31
CA ASP A 197 7.82 -4.58 2.76
C ASP A 197 8.25 -3.10 2.75
N LEU A 198 7.35 -2.17 2.41
CA LEU A 198 7.62 -0.73 2.46
C LEU A 198 7.88 -0.23 3.89
N THR A 199 7.06 -0.69 4.84
CA THR A 199 7.22 -0.33 6.26
C THR A 199 8.52 -0.89 6.82
N ALA A 200 8.86 -2.15 6.49
CA ALA A 200 10.13 -2.76 6.88
C ALA A 200 11.34 -2.02 6.27
N ALA A 201 11.20 -1.47 5.07
CA ALA A 201 12.20 -0.62 4.43
C ALA A 201 12.28 0.81 5.04
N GLY A 202 11.44 1.15 6.03
CA GLY A 202 11.47 2.42 6.75
C GLY A 202 10.69 3.56 6.08
N TYR A 203 9.81 3.26 5.14
CA TYR A 203 8.90 4.26 4.56
C TYR A 203 7.67 4.47 5.43
N ASP A 204 7.19 5.71 5.51
CA ASP A 204 5.86 6.01 6.00
C ASP A 204 4.84 5.61 4.94
N VAL A 205 3.82 4.85 5.35
CA VAL A 205 2.80 4.33 4.44
C VAL A 205 1.42 4.76 4.94
N ALA A 206 0.51 5.07 4.03
CA ALA A 206 -0.92 5.21 4.27
C ALA A 206 -1.68 4.27 3.33
N VAL A 207 -2.77 3.69 3.81
CA VAL A 207 -3.59 2.77 3.02
C VAL A 207 -4.96 3.39 2.77
N ILE A 208 -5.49 3.23 1.55
CA ILE A 208 -6.89 3.47 1.23
C ILE A 208 -7.55 2.11 1.01
N GLU A 209 -8.61 1.82 1.76
CA GLU A 209 -9.37 0.58 1.65
C GLU A 209 -10.87 0.87 1.67
N ARG A 210 -11.62 0.17 0.84
CA ARG A 210 -13.07 0.36 0.75
C ARG A 210 -13.84 -0.49 1.78
N ASP A 211 -13.35 -1.70 2.04
CA ASP A 211 -14.02 -2.66 2.91
C ASP A 211 -13.57 -2.49 4.37
N GLU A 212 -14.50 -2.04 5.23
CA GLU A 212 -14.27 -1.88 6.66
C GLU A 212 -14.13 -3.21 7.42
N ASN A 213 -14.51 -4.34 6.80
CA ASN A 213 -14.39 -5.67 7.38
C ASN A 213 -13.24 -6.48 6.74
N ASN A 214 -12.31 -5.81 6.08
CA ASN A 214 -11.20 -6.45 5.40
C ASN A 214 -10.31 -7.21 6.40
N ARG A 215 -10.05 -8.49 6.11
CA ARG A 215 -9.25 -9.39 6.96
C ARG A 215 -7.80 -8.96 7.20
N PHE A 216 -7.26 -8.06 6.38
CA PHE A 216 -5.87 -7.58 6.50
C PHE A 216 -5.75 -6.30 7.33
N LEU A 217 -6.84 -5.80 7.91
CA LEU A 217 -6.80 -4.61 8.77
C LEU A 217 -5.93 -4.81 9.99
N SER A 218 -5.95 -6.02 10.58
CA SER A 218 -5.06 -6.38 11.69
C SER A 218 -3.58 -6.22 11.34
N THR A 219 -3.18 -6.59 10.11
CA THR A 219 -1.81 -6.43 9.65
C THR A 219 -1.41 -4.94 9.54
N ALA A 220 -2.31 -4.09 9.05
CA ALA A 220 -2.06 -2.66 8.99
C ALA A 220 -1.93 -2.04 10.39
N ASP A 221 -2.73 -2.52 11.33
CA ASP A 221 -2.73 -2.07 12.73
C ASP A 221 -1.44 -2.50 13.46
N GLU A 222 -1.01 -3.74 13.29
CA GLU A 222 0.27 -4.26 13.81
C GLU A 222 1.48 -3.45 13.29
N LEU A 223 1.42 -3.00 12.04
CA LEU A 223 2.46 -2.18 11.40
C LEU A 223 2.34 -0.68 11.74
N ASP A 224 1.35 -0.28 12.52
CA ASP A 224 1.03 1.12 12.86
C ASP A 224 0.78 1.99 11.61
N VAL A 225 0.17 1.42 10.56
CA VAL A 225 -0.13 2.08 9.29
C VAL A 225 -1.57 2.63 9.31
N PRO A 226 -1.78 3.93 9.05
CA PRO A 226 -3.12 4.49 8.98
C PRO A 226 -3.89 3.96 7.77
N VAL A 227 -5.12 3.51 8.00
CA VAL A 227 -6.06 3.09 6.97
C VAL A 227 -7.16 4.14 6.82
N ILE A 228 -7.29 4.68 5.62
CA ILE A 228 -8.36 5.59 5.23
C ILE A 228 -9.44 4.77 4.55
N PHE A 229 -10.61 4.71 5.17
CA PHE A 229 -11.75 4.01 4.59
C PHE A 229 -12.46 4.88 3.57
N GLY A 230 -12.68 4.36 2.37
CA GLY A 230 -13.40 5.05 1.32
C GLY A 230 -13.10 4.53 -0.08
N ASP A 231 -13.84 5.04 -1.03
CA ASP A 231 -13.63 4.75 -2.45
C ASP A 231 -12.50 5.63 -3.00
N ALA A 232 -11.46 5.00 -3.52
CA ALA A 232 -10.28 5.69 -4.04
C ALA A 232 -10.54 6.43 -5.38
N THR A 233 -11.65 6.15 -6.05
CA THR A 233 -12.06 6.90 -7.25
C THR A 233 -12.58 8.29 -6.90
N LEU A 234 -12.89 8.54 -5.62
CA LEU A 234 -13.38 9.82 -5.15
C LEU A 234 -12.22 10.74 -4.73
N ARG A 235 -12.20 11.95 -5.28
CA ARG A 235 -11.20 12.99 -4.96
C ARG A 235 -11.05 13.23 -3.45
N GLN A 236 -12.16 13.30 -2.71
CA GLN A 236 -12.14 13.54 -1.27
C GLN A 236 -11.42 12.44 -0.47
N THR A 237 -11.47 11.17 -0.91
CA THR A 237 -10.75 10.06 -0.28
C THR A 237 -9.23 10.21 -0.50
N LEU A 238 -8.83 10.58 -1.70
CA LEU A 238 -7.44 10.84 -2.05
C LEU A 238 -6.88 12.08 -1.31
N GLU A 239 -7.68 13.12 -1.15
CA GLU A 239 -7.34 14.30 -0.34
C GLU A 239 -7.17 13.94 1.14
N ALA A 240 -8.05 13.07 1.68
CA ALA A 240 -7.95 12.58 3.04
C ALA A 240 -6.64 11.79 3.28
N ALA A 241 -6.17 11.07 2.27
CA ALA A 241 -4.88 10.39 2.29
C ALA A 241 -3.68 11.31 2.02
N ARG A 242 -3.89 12.62 1.81
CA ARG A 242 -2.85 13.63 1.57
C ARG A 242 -1.99 13.34 0.34
N VAL A 243 -2.64 13.01 -0.76
CA VAL A 243 -1.97 12.77 -2.05
C VAL A 243 -1.10 13.96 -2.48
N ASP A 244 -1.48 15.18 -2.09
CA ASP A 244 -0.73 16.42 -2.33
C ASP A 244 0.68 16.43 -1.71
N ARG A 245 0.94 15.56 -0.75
CA ARG A 245 2.21 15.44 -0.02
C ARG A 245 2.82 14.05 -0.09
N ALA A 246 2.23 13.18 -0.87
CA ALA A 246 2.71 11.82 -1.05
C ALA A 246 4.01 11.80 -1.86
N ARG A 247 4.85 10.82 -1.59
CA ARG A 247 6.04 10.47 -2.36
C ARG A 247 5.68 9.68 -3.61
N ALA A 248 4.72 8.75 -3.49
CA ALA A 248 4.24 7.89 -4.56
C ALA A 248 2.85 7.36 -4.21
N VAL A 249 2.10 6.94 -5.21
CA VAL A 249 0.82 6.25 -5.04
C VAL A 249 0.86 4.93 -5.80
N ALA A 250 0.57 3.82 -5.11
CA ALA A 250 0.45 2.49 -5.68
C ALA A 250 -1.02 2.04 -5.62
N VAL A 251 -1.67 1.89 -6.77
CA VAL A 251 -3.06 1.46 -6.89
C VAL A 251 -3.07 -0.02 -7.23
N LEU A 252 -3.44 -0.83 -6.23
CA LEU A 252 -3.21 -2.29 -6.21
C LEU A 252 -4.48 -3.10 -5.97
N THR A 253 -5.67 -2.53 -6.22
CA THR A 253 -6.93 -3.26 -6.05
C THR A 253 -7.02 -4.45 -7.02
N GLN A 254 -8.01 -5.31 -6.84
CA GLN A 254 -8.23 -6.46 -7.73
C GLN A 254 -8.99 -6.10 -9.01
N ASP A 255 -9.58 -4.91 -9.06
CA ASP A 255 -10.40 -4.44 -10.16
C ASP A 255 -9.60 -3.46 -11.03
N ASP A 256 -9.35 -3.85 -12.27
CA ASP A 256 -8.59 -3.06 -13.23
C ASP A 256 -9.27 -1.72 -13.55
N MET A 257 -10.61 -1.69 -13.59
CA MET A 257 -11.36 -0.47 -13.89
C MET A 257 -11.26 0.54 -12.75
N VAL A 258 -11.36 0.08 -11.50
CA VAL A 258 -11.13 0.92 -10.30
C VAL A 258 -9.70 1.45 -10.29
N ASN A 259 -8.72 0.63 -10.65
CA ASN A 259 -7.31 1.05 -10.70
C ASN A 259 -7.08 2.12 -11.77
N ILE A 260 -7.69 1.96 -12.95
CA ILE A 260 -7.59 2.93 -14.05
C ILE A 260 -8.27 4.24 -13.66
N GLU A 261 -9.51 4.18 -13.18
CA GLU A 261 -10.26 5.35 -12.75
C GLU A 261 -9.55 6.14 -11.66
N THR A 262 -9.08 5.44 -10.62
CA THR A 262 -8.25 6.04 -9.56
C THR A 262 -7.00 6.69 -10.14
N GLY A 263 -6.33 6.05 -11.09
CA GLY A 263 -5.15 6.59 -11.77
C GLY A 263 -5.46 7.89 -12.53
N ILE A 264 -6.59 7.95 -13.23
CA ILE A 264 -7.04 9.14 -13.96
C ILE A 264 -7.32 10.29 -12.99
N VAL A 265 -8.07 10.03 -11.91
CA VAL A 265 -8.35 11.04 -10.87
C VAL A 265 -7.07 11.54 -10.23
N LEU A 266 -6.13 10.65 -9.91
CA LEU A 266 -4.81 11.03 -9.39
C LEU A 266 -4.04 11.93 -10.36
N ARG A 267 -4.06 11.60 -11.66
CA ARG A 267 -3.40 12.40 -12.70
C ARG A 267 -4.03 13.79 -12.81
N GLU A 268 -5.35 13.88 -12.71
CA GLU A 268 -6.06 15.14 -12.70
C GLU A 268 -5.73 16.00 -11.49
N MET A 269 -5.68 15.39 -10.29
CA MET A 269 -5.35 16.08 -9.04
C MET A 269 -3.90 16.57 -8.97
N LEU A 270 -2.96 15.78 -9.48
CA LEU A 270 -1.53 16.09 -9.44
C LEU A 270 -1.08 16.96 -10.60
N GLY A 271 -1.90 17.10 -11.62
CA GLY A 271 -1.61 17.88 -12.82
C GLY A 271 -0.70 17.16 -13.83
N PRO A 272 -0.55 17.70 -15.04
CA PRO A 272 0.36 17.15 -16.04
C PRO A 272 1.82 17.38 -15.64
N ARG A 273 2.69 16.41 -15.92
CA ARG A 273 4.15 16.46 -15.65
C ARG A 273 4.90 17.65 -16.30
N VAL A 274 4.24 18.41 -17.15
CA VAL A 274 4.86 19.38 -18.07
C VAL A 274 4.65 20.85 -17.65
N MET A 275 4.43 21.13 -16.36
CA MET A 275 4.44 22.52 -15.88
C MET A 275 5.71 22.80 -15.06
N PRO A 276 6.76 23.43 -15.66
CA PRO A 276 8.00 23.78 -14.95
C PRO A 276 7.81 24.80 -13.82
N GLU A 277 6.66 25.47 -13.78
CA GLU A 277 6.40 26.61 -12.86
C GLU A 277 5.84 26.20 -11.51
N VAL A 278 5.39 24.97 -11.34
CA VAL A 278 4.94 24.48 -10.03
C VAL A 278 6.03 23.56 -9.47
N ASN A 279 6.76 24.06 -8.49
CA ASN A 279 7.82 23.35 -7.75
C ASN A 279 7.23 22.17 -6.91
N ARG A 280 6.41 21.32 -7.54
CA ARG A 280 5.87 20.08 -6.97
C ARG A 280 6.71 18.91 -7.44
N PRO A 281 7.22 18.08 -6.52
CA PRO A 281 7.87 16.84 -6.91
C PRO A 281 6.87 15.98 -7.71
N ASP A 282 7.31 15.44 -8.83
CA ASP A 282 6.53 14.49 -9.62
C ASP A 282 6.22 13.26 -8.75
N VAL A 283 4.94 13.04 -8.46
CA VAL A 283 4.48 11.90 -7.66
C VAL A 283 4.26 10.70 -8.59
N PRO A 284 5.10 9.67 -8.53
CA PRO A 284 4.92 8.47 -9.33
C PRO A 284 3.59 7.78 -9.00
N ILE A 285 2.82 7.46 -10.04
CA ILE A 285 1.60 6.66 -9.94
C ILE A 285 1.92 5.27 -10.49
N VAL A 286 1.77 4.24 -9.67
CA VAL A 286 1.95 2.84 -10.04
C VAL A 286 0.57 2.20 -10.12
N LEU A 287 0.22 1.64 -11.26
CA LEU A 287 -1.05 0.97 -11.49
C LEU A 287 -0.83 -0.53 -11.68
N ARG A 288 -1.58 -1.32 -10.92
CA ARG A 288 -1.76 -2.74 -11.18
C ARG A 288 -2.88 -2.90 -12.19
N ILE A 289 -2.60 -3.53 -13.34
CA ILE A 289 -3.63 -3.92 -14.32
C ILE A 289 -3.36 -5.37 -14.69
N TYR A 290 -4.37 -6.22 -14.53
CA TYR A 290 -4.27 -7.65 -14.78
C TYR A 290 -4.13 -7.93 -16.28
N ASP A 291 -4.98 -7.31 -17.10
CA ASP A 291 -4.94 -7.44 -18.57
C ASP A 291 -3.81 -6.58 -19.15
N ARG A 292 -2.83 -7.25 -19.74
CA ARG A 292 -1.67 -6.60 -20.36
C ARG A 292 -2.06 -5.66 -21.50
N THR A 293 -2.98 -6.11 -22.37
CA THR A 293 -3.40 -5.32 -23.55
C THR A 293 -4.06 -4.02 -23.10
N LEU A 294 -4.95 -4.12 -22.12
CA LEU A 294 -5.59 -2.97 -21.48
C LEU A 294 -4.55 -2.07 -20.81
N GLY A 295 -3.60 -2.67 -20.07
CA GLY A 295 -2.53 -1.94 -19.39
C GLY A 295 -1.67 -1.12 -20.35
N ASP A 296 -1.23 -1.72 -21.45
CA ASP A 296 -0.44 -1.05 -22.50
C ASP A 296 -1.21 0.09 -23.17
N ALA A 297 -2.52 -0.12 -23.44
CA ALA A 297 -3.39 0.91 -24.03
C ALA A 297 -3.58 2.10 -23.08
N VAL A 298 -3.84 1.82 -21.80
CA VAL A 298 -4.01 2.83 -20.74
C VAL A 298 -2.70 3.60 -20.51
N ALA A 299 -1.57 2.90 -20.43
CA ALA A 299 -0.26 3.50 -20.28
C ALA A 299 0.03 4.51 -21.40
N LYS A 300 -0.20 4.13 -22.65
CA LYS A 300 -0.01 5.00 -23.83
C LYS A 300 -1.00 6.17 -23.87
N ARG A 301 -2.27 5.91 -23.59
CA ARG A 301 -3.33 6.93 -23.73
C ARG A 301 -3.23 8.01 -22.69
N PHE A 302 -2.94 7.63 -21.43
CA PHE A 302 -2.94 8.53 -20.29
C PHE A 302 -1.54 8.88 -19.79
N GLY A 303 -0.48 8.38 -20.43
CA GLY A 303 0.90 8.69 -20.09
C GLY A 303 1.35 8.11 -18.74
N PHE A 304 0.83 6.96 -18.34
CA PHE A 304 1.30 6.26 -17.14
C PHE A 304 2.58 5.49 -17.46
N GLU A 305 3.64 5.74 -16.71
CA GLU A 305 4.94 5.06 -16.89
C GLU A 305 5.01 3.73 -16.14
N ASN A 306 4.27 3.60 -15.05
CA ASN A 306 4.37 2.46 -14.15
C ASN A 306 3.05 1.67 -14.10
N VAL A 307 2.68 1.08 -15.23
CA VAL A 307 1.58 0.10 -15.30
C VAL A 307 2.20 -1.29 -15.34
N ARG A 308 1.74 -2.19 -14.44
CA ARG A 308 2.29 -3.55 -14.35
C ARG A 308 1.20 -4.57 -14.14
N SER A 309 1.34 -5.70 -14.86
CA SER A 309 0.54 -6.90 -14.63
C SER A 309 1.26 -7.81 -13.64
N THR A 310 0.57 -8.18 -12.56
CA THR A 310 1.10 -9.15 -11.60
C THR A 310 1.29 -10.54 -12.23
N VAL A 311 0.48 -10.87 -13.23
CA VAL A 311 0.59 -12.11 -13.99
C VAL A 311 1.86 -12.13 -14.82
N ASP A 312 2.12 -11.07 -15.58
CA ASP A 312 3.34 -10.95 -16.39
C ASP A 312 4.62 -10.97 -15.56
N LEU A 313 4.57 -10.51 -14.32
CA LEU A 313 5.70 -10.58 -13.40
C LEU A 313 5.88 -11.98 -12.80
N ALA A 314 4.79 -12.69 -12.51
CA ALA A 314 4.82 -13.98 -11.84
C ALA A 314 4.92 -15.17 -12.82
N ALA A 315 4.21 -15.14 -13.95
CA ALA A 315 4.16 -16.23 -14.90
C ALA A 315 5.54 -16.72 -15.37
N PRO A 316 6.51 -15.86 -15.69
CA PRO A 316 7.85 -16.30 -16.07
C PRO A 316 8.52 -17.17 -15.01
N TRP A 317 8.33 -16.83 -13.73
CA TRP A 317 8.87 -17.61 -12.61
C TRP A 317 8.28 -19.02 -12.58
N PHE A 318 6.95 -19.14 -12.64
CA PHE A 318 6.26 -20.43 -12.60
C PHE A 318 6.60 -21.29 -13.82
N ILE A 319 6.66 -20.70 -15.01
CA ILE A 319 7.01 -21.40 -16.24
C ILE A 319 8.45 -21.90 -16.16
N GLY A 320 9.40 -21.05 -15.77
CA GLY A 320 10.81 -21.40 -15.66
C GLY A 320 11.01 -22.54 -14.65
N ALA A 321 10.38 -22.45 -13.48
CA ALA A 321 10.45 -23.48 -12.45
C ALA A 321 9.83 -24.82 -12.93
N ALA A 322 8.70 -24.76 -13.62
CA ALA A 322 8.05 -25.95 -14.19
C ALA A 322 8.91 -26.66 -15.27
N MET A 323 9.74 -25.89 -15.97
CA MET A 323 10.68 -26.42 -16.98
C MET A 323 12.03 -26.84 -16.37
N GLY A 324 12.21 -26.83 -15.07
CA GLY A 324 13.43 -27.24 -14.38
C GLY A 324 14.51 -26.17 -14.24
N LEU A 325 14.18 -24.90 -14.50
CA LEU A 325 15.05 -23.77 -14.19
C LEU A 325 14.98 -23.46 -12.69
N GLN A 326 16.12 -23.38 -12.03
CA GLN A 326 16.18 -22.79 -10.70
C GLN A 326 16.09 -21.27 -10.82
N VAL A 327 14.87 -20.73 -10.72
CA VAL A 327 14.63 -19.29 -10.85
C VAL A 327 15.15 -18.58 -9.61
N LEU A 328 16.14 -17.71 -9.79
CA LEU A 328 16.77 -16.93 -8.72
C LEU A 328 16.08 -15.58 -8.53
N GLY A 329 15.52 -15.03 -9.60
CA GLY A 329 14.80 -13.77 -9.56
C GLY A 329 14.27 -13.34 -10.91
N THR A 330 13.29 -12.45 -10.87
CA THR A 330 12.73 -11.78 -12.05
C THR A 330 12.78 -10.27 -11.84
N PHE A 331 13.00 -9.53 -12.90
CA PHE A 331 12.98 -8.06 -12.87
C PHE A 331 12.53 -7.52 -14.23
N SER A 332 12.10 -6.28 -14.25
CA SER A 332 11.67 -5.62 -15.49
C SER A 332 12.61 -4.49 -15.86
N VAL A 333 12.88 -4.37 -17.16
CA VAL A 333 13.59 -3.23 -17.75
C VAL A 333 12.69 -2.65 -18.82
N GLY A 334 12.21 -1.43 -18.61
CA GLY A 334 11.13 -0.89 -19.40
C GLY A 334 9.87 -1.78 -19.29
N GLN A 335 9.32 -2.17 -20.42
CA GLN A 335 8.17 -3.10 -20.51
C GLN A 335 8.58 -4.57 -20.72
N ARG A 336 9.87 -4.89 -20.70
CA ARG A 336 10.37 -6.26 -20.89
C ARG A 336 10.70 -6.92 -19.55
N SER A 337 10.22 -8.15 -19.37
CA SER A 337 10.55 -8.98 -18.21
C SER A 337 11.83 -9.77 -18.47
N PHE A 338 12.73 -9.70 -17.52
CA PHE A 338 13.99 -10.43 -17.47
C PHE A 338 13.95 -11.45 -16.33
N MET A 339 14.72 -12.51 -16.49
CA MET A 339 14.87 -13.54 -15.49
C MET A 339 16.34 -13.83 -15.24
N VAL A 340 16.65 -14.14 -14.02
CA VAL A 340 17.92 -14.74 -13.60
C VAL A 340 17.60 -16.16 -13.13
N GLY A 341 18.30 -17.15 -13.66
CA GLY A 341 18.09 -18.53 -13.25
C GLY A 341 19.34 -19.38 -13.45
N ALA A 342 19.37 -20.50 -12.77
CA ALA A 342 20.40 -21.53 -12.94
C ALA A 342 19.81 -22.78 -13.59
N MET A 343 20.58 -23.41 -14.48
CA MET A 343 20.22 -24.65 -15.13
C MET A 343 21.40 -25.61 -15.20
N HIS A 344 21.12 -26.88 -15.24
CA HIS A 344 22.13 -27.91 -15.52
C HIS A 344 22.19 -28.16 -17.02
N VAL A 345 23.42 -28.23 -17.56
CA VAL A 345 23.68 -28.66 -18.91
C VAL A 345 23.67 -30.16 -18.92
N ALA A 346 22.70 -30.77 -19.60
CA ALA A 346 22.68 -32.23 -19.74
C ALA A 346 23.78 -32.69 -20.71
N ALA A 347 24.40 -33.83 -20.42
CA ALA A 347 25.33 -34.44 -21.33
C ALA A 347 24.65 -34.79 -22.66
N GLY A 348 25.27 -34.48 -23.78
CA GLY A 348 24.68 -34.67 -25.10
C GLY A 348 23.57 -33.73 -25.50
N SER A 349 23.27 -32.67 -24.68
CA SER A 349 22.35 -31.60 -25.04
C SER A 349 22.97 -30.68 -26.13
N GLU A 350 22.14 -29.85 -26.77
CA GLU A 350 22.60 -28.83 -27.72
C GLU A 350 23.60 -27.84 -27.13
N LEU A 351 23.62 -27.67 -25.82
CA LEU A 351 24.58 -26.79 -25.13
C LEU A 351 25.89 -27.46 -24.75
N ASP A 352 25.92 -28.80 -24.74
CA ASP A 352 27.14 -29.57 -24.42
C ASP A 352 28.16 -29.42 -25.52
N GLY A 353 29.30 -28.83 -25.24
CA GLY A 353 30.34 -28.54 -26.22
C GLY A 353 30.17 -27.24 -26.97
N LEU A 354 29.16 -26.39 -26.60
CA LEU A 354 28.97 -25.07 -27.20
C LEU A 354 29.88 -24.05 -26.53
N ARG A 355 30.38 -23.08 -27.29
CA ARG A 355 31.06 -21.93 -26.74
C ARG A 355 30.05 -20.85 -26.34
N MET A 356 30.36 -20.09 -25.30
CA MET A 356 29.43 -19.12 -24.75
C MET A 356 29.02 -18.01 -25.72
N PHE A 357 29.86 -17.66 -26.69
CA PHE A 357 29.53 -16.66 -27.73
C PHE A 357 28.56 -17.23 -28.80
N GLU A 358 28.42 -18.52 -28.89
CA GLU A 358 27.51 -19.22 -29.81
C GLU A 358 26.09 -19.35 -29.26
N MET A 359 25.93 -19.05 -27.97
CA MET A 359 24.60 -18.93 -27.35
C MET A 359 23.85 -17.71 -27.91
N SER A 360 22.61 -17.55 -27.50
CA SER A 360 21.81 -16.37 -27.84
C SER A 360 22.53 -15.06 -27.52
N THR A 361 22.43 -14.08 -28.39
CA THR A 361 22.94 -12.71 -28.15
C THR A 361 22.19 -11.97 -27.08
N GLN A 362 20.98 -12.41 -26.75
CA GLN A 362 20.10 -11.79 -25.76
C GLN A 362 20.20 -12.41 -24.37
N THR A 363 20.82 -13.60 -24.24
CA THR A 363 21.05 -14.30 -22.98
C THR A 363 22.52 -14.20 -22.58
N ARG A 364 22.81 -13.96 -21.31
CA ARG A 364 24.18 -13.89 -20.82
C ARG A 364 24.40 -14.84 -19.67
N VAL A 365 25.49 -15.60 -19.75
CA VAL A 365 26.01 -16.40 -18.63
C VAL A 365 26.72 -15.44 -17.68
N ILE A 366 26.31 -15.45 -16.42
CA ILE A 366 26.89 -14.63 -15.35
C ILE A 366 27.86 -15.44 -14.48
N ALA A 367 27.61 -16.75 -14.36
CA ALA A 367 28.51 -17.63 -13.64
C ALA A 367 28.37 -19.07 -14.15
N ILE A 368 29.41 -19.88 -13.93
CA ILE A 368 29.41 -21.32 -14.16
C ILE A 368 29.94 -22.01 -12.89
N THR A 369 29.25 -23.04 -12.46
CA THR A 369 29.72 -23.96 -11.40
C THR A 369 29.97 -25.31 -12.01
N ARG A 370 31.20 -25.83 -11.84
CA ARG A 370 31.60 -27.20 -12.24
C ARG A 370 31.81 -28.01 -11.00
N ARG A 371 31.66 -29.34 -11.13
CA ARG A 371 31.98 -30.27 -10.05
C ARG A 371 33.40 -30.02 -9.54
N ASP A 372 33.55 -29.85 -8.22
CA ASP A 372 34.82 -29.73 -7.53
C ASP A 372 35.66 -28.48 -7.86
N THR A 373 35.09 -27.46 -8.50
CA THR A 373 35.77 -26.19 -8.77
C THR A 373 35.01 -25.01 -8.15
N PRO A 374 35.73 -23.94 -7.76
CA PRO A 374 35.07 -22.69 -7.34
C PRO A 374 34.15 -22.13 -8.44
N VAL A 375 33.11 -21.38 -8.03
CA VAL A 375 32.20 -20.70 -8.97
C VAL A 375 33.01 -19.75 -9.84
N GLU A 376 33.01 -19.97 -11.14
CA GLU A 376 33.61 -19.07 -12.13
C GLU A 376 32.63 -17.92 -12.42
N LEU A 377 32.90 -16.74 -11.86
CA LEU A 377 32.13 -15.54 -12.12
C LEU A 377 32.62 -14.88 -13.42
N HIS A 378 31.67 -14.37 -14.22
CA HIS A 378 31.97 -13.68 -15.48
C HIS A 378 32.87 -14.50 -16.43
N PRO A 379 32.48 -15.72 -16.77
CA PRO A 379 33.30 -16.59 -17.62
C PRO A 379 33.61 -15.91 -18.96
N ARG A 380 34.74 -16.30 -19.55
CA ARG A 380 35.19 -15.74 -20.83
C ARG A 380 34.26 -16.12 -21.96
N ARG A 381 34.09 -15.29 -22.96
CA ARG A 381 33.21 -15.56 -24.11
C ARG A 381 33.55 -16.82 -24.91
N ASP A 382 34.81 -17.20 -24.90
CA ASP A 382 35.33 -18.41 -25.56
C ASP A 382 35.32 -19.66 -24.67
N ALA A 383 34.83 -19.54 -23.41
CA ALA A 383 34.67 -20.68 -22.53
C ALA A 383 33.66 -21.68 -23.09
N TRP A 384 33.96 -22.97 -22.93
CA TRP A 384 33.09 -24.06 -23.33
C TRP A 384 32.12 -24.44 -22.22
N LEU A 385 30.89 -24.73 -22.59
CA LEU A 385 29.90 -25.37 -21.74
C LEU A 385 30.10 -26.88 -21.86
N ARG A 386 29.96 -27.62 -20.77
CA ARG A 386 30.12 -29.07 -20.70
C ARG A 386 28.93 -29.70 -19.99
N GLY A 387 28.61 -30.92 -20.41
CA GLY A 387 27.63 -31.73 -19.70
C GLY A 387 28.00 -31.85 -18.21
N GLY A 388 27.05 -31.58 -17.32
CA GLY A 388 27.24 -31.53 -15.86
C GLY A 388 27.54 -30.13 -15.30
N ASP A 389 27.80 -29.12 -16.14
CA ASP A 389 27.95 -27.76 -15.68
C ASP A 389 26.60 -27.19 -15.15
N THR A 390 26.64 -26.40 -14.07
CA THR A 390 25.51 -25.55 -13.66
C THR A 390 25.80 -24.14 -14.15
N VAL A 391 24.91 -23.63 -14.98
CA VAL A 391 25.08 -22.35 -15.66
C VAL A 391 24.08 -21.34 -15.11
N TYR A 392 24.54 -20.20 -14.67
CA TYR A 392 23.70 -19.08 -14.20
C TYR A 392 23.53 -18.09 -15.35
N LEU A 393 22.27 -17.86 -15.72
CA LEU A 393 21.88 -17.11 -16.91
C LEU A 393 21.04 -15.89 -16.54
N VAL A 394 21.17 -14.84 -17.33
CA VAL A 394 20.30 -13.66 -17.29
C VAL A 394 19.89 -13.28 -18.72
N GLY A 395 18.64 -12.97 -18.91
CA GLY A 395 18.11 -12.53 -20.21
C GLY A 395 16.59 -12.33 -20.20
N PRO A 396 16.04 -11.87 -21.34
CA PRO A 396 14.60 -11.85 -21.53
C PRO A 396 14.03 -13.25 -21.34
N TYR A 397 12.89 -13.34 -20.68
CA TYR A 397 12.36 -14.62 -20.24
C TYR A 397 12.13 -15.62 -21.40
N ARG A 398 11.67 -15.15 -22.55
CA ARG A 398 11.45 -16.00 -23.74
C ARG A 398 12.72 -16.65 -24.25
N GLU A 399 13.78 -15.87 -24.39
CA GLU A 399 15.09 -16.34 -24.83
C GLU A 399 15.72 -17.32 -23.83
N LEU A 400 15.49 -17.06 -22.55
CA LEU A 400 15.98 -17.94 -21.49
C LEU A 400 15.28 -19.31 -21.52
N LEU A 401 13.99 -19.35 -21.83
CA LEU A 401 13.26 -20.61 -22.01
C LEU A 401 13.75 -21.41 -23.21
N GLU A 402 14.11 -20.76 -24.33
CA GLU A 402 14.75 -21.44 -25.47
C GLU A 402 16.12 -22.00 -25.09
N THR A 403 16.91 -21.25 -24.39
CA THR A 403 18.22 -21.69 -23.89
C THR A 403 18.07 -22.88 -22.95
N LEU A 404 17.08 -22.85 -22.06
CA LEU A 404 16.76 -23.95 -21.15
C LEU A 404 16.41 -25.24 -21.94
N ARG A 405 15.60 -25.15 -22.99
CA ARG A 405 15.24 -26.28 -23.83
C ARG A 405 16.48 -26.91 -24.49
N LYS A 406 17.40 -26.06 -24.98
CA LYS A 406 18.66 -26.54 -25.57
C LYS A 406 19.58 -27.24 -24.58
N GLY A 407 19.47 -26.94 -23.29
CA GLY A 407 20.25 -27.58 -22.23
C GLY A 407 19.66 -28.88 -21.69
N GLN A 408 18.45 -29.24 -22.10
CA GLN A 408 17.82 -30.50 -21.72
C GLN A 408 18.36 -31.70 -22.54
N PRO A 409 18.25 -32.93 -22.01
CA PRO A 409 18.62 -34.14 -22.79
C PRO A 409 17.86 -34.16 -24.11
N PRO A 410 18.48 -34.68 -25.21
CA PRO A 410 17.77 -34.84 -26.45
C PRO A 410 16.52 -35.68 -26.22
N GLN A 411 15.37 -35.15 -26.62
CA GLN A 411 14.13 -35.91 -26.56
C GLN A 411 14.19 -37.03 -27.57
N GLU A 412 14.06 -38.27 -27.13
CA GLU A 412 13.80 -39.36 -28.04
C GLU A 412 12.55 -39.04 -28.86
N PRO A 413 12.58 -39.26 -30.20
CA PRO A 413 11.41 -39.00 -31.02
C PRO A 413 10.23 -39.84 -30.45
N SER A 414 9.17 -39.16 -30.03
CA SER A 414 7.98 -39.84 -29.51
C SER A 414 7.44 -40.74 -30.60
N VAL A 415 7.44 -42.06 -30.36
CA VAL A 415 6.76 -43.05 -31.16
C VAL A 415 5.25 -42.83 -31.05
N LYS A 416 4.77 -41.81 -31.73
CA LYS A 416 3.34 -41.53 -31.94
C LYS A 416 3.16 -41.02 -33.35
N ASP A 417 3.28 -41.91 -34.34
CA ASP A 417 2.56 -41.85 -35.61
C ASP A 417 2.79 -43.15 -36.44
N GLU A 418 2.58 -44.30 -35.82
CA GLU A 418 2.19 -45.44 -36.56
C GLU A 418 0.71 -45.77 -36.28
N ARG A 419 -0.18 -45.02 -36.92
CA ARG A 419 -1.52 -45.53 -37.18
C ARG A 419 -1.36 -46.60 -38.29
N PRO A 420 -1.67 -47.86 -38.05
CA PRO A 420 -1.76 -48.83 -39.16
C PRO A 420 -2.94 -48.40 -40.04
N ALA A 421 -2.60 -47.84 -41.22
CA ALA A 421 -3.51 -47.89 -42.36
C ALA A 421 -3.57 -49.35 -42.79
N ASP A 422 -4.74 -49.90 -42.96
CA ASP A 422 -5.20 -51.10 -43.58
C ASP A 422 -5.95 -52.07 -42.65
N ARG A 423 -7.23 -51.89 -42.70
CA ARG A 423 -8.21 -53.03 -42.80
C ARG A 423 -9.55 -52.46 -43.24
N ALA A 424 -9.63 -52.23 -44.55
CA ALA A 424 -10.92 -52.17 -45.25
C ALA A 424 -10.74 -52.87 -46.58
N ALA A 425 -10.94 -54.18 -46.59
CA ALA A 425 -11.30 -54.94 -47.73
C ALA A 425 -11.69 -56.36 -47.25
N THR A 426 -12.93 -56.57 -47.01
CA THR A 426 -13.82 -57.70 -47.46
C THR A 426 -15.17 -57.50 -46.77
#